data_4066718360a432e95d7f6551594d0d55
#
_entry.id   4066718360a432e95d7f6551594d0d55
#
_cell.length_a   1.000
_cell.length_b   1.000
_cell.length_c   1.000
_cell.angle_alpha   90.00
_cell.angle_beta   90.00
_cell.angle_gamma   90.00
#
_symmetry.space_group_name_H-M   'P 1'
#
loop_
_entity.id
_entity.type
_entity.pdbx_description
1 polymer ?
#
loop_
_entity_poly.entity_id
_entity_poly.type
_entity_poly.pdbx_seq_one_letter_code
_entity_poly.pdbx_strand_id
1 'polypeptide(L)'
;VIKWNLIEGDPVAVANEELVEDGCEIIFNNSYGHEPAMLTVAAEYPDVQFVGMTNQGSRYDDLANTHNAFANIYEGRYVAGVAAGLKMQQLIDDGEITEDQAVIGYVGAYSFAEVVSGFTAYYLGARSVCPSATMKVQFVGSWSDATAEADAAKALIDLGCIVISQHSDNTTP
;
A
#
# COMPACT_ATOMS: atom_id res chain seq x y z
N VAL A 1 6.43 -25.04 -0.26
CA VAL A 1 6.91 -24.64 -1.59
C VAL A 1 6.72 -23.14 -1.75
N ILE A 2 7.65 -22.46 -2.41
CA ILE A 2 7.57 -21.01 -2.64
C ILE A 2 7.74 -20.74 -4.13
N LYS A 3 6.81 -19.96 -4.70
CA LYS A 3 6.89 -19.44 -6.06
C LYS A 3 7.20 -17.94 -6.00
N TRP A 4 8.11 -17.46 -6.85
CA TRP A 4 8.65 -16.11 -6.79
C TRP A 4 8.36 -15.29 -8.06
N ASN A 5 8.40 -13.96 -7.92
CA ASN A 5 8.36 -12.99 -9.02
C ASN A 5 7.09 -13.08 -9.89
N LEU A 6 5.97 -13.48 -9.27
CA LEU A 6 4.67 -13.47 -9.93
C LEU A 6 4.06 -12.07 -9.76
N ILE A 7 3.62 -11.47 -10.86
CA ILE A 7 3.03 -10.12 -10.83
C ILE A 7 1.51 -10.24 -10.71
N GLU A 8 0.84 -10.75 -11.70
CA GLU A 8 -0.62 -10.92 -11.74
C GLU A 8 -1.05 -11.82 -12.91
N GLY A 9 -2.32 -12.19 -12.96
CA GLY A 9 -2.93 -12.92 -14.08
C GLY A 9 -2.53 -14.38 -14.18
N ASP A 10 -2.45 -14.90 -15.42
CA ASP A 10 -2.25 -16.30 -15.71
C ASP A 10 -1.05 -16.96 -15.00
N PRO A 11 0.12 -16.31 -14.87
CA PRO A 11 1.24 -16.92 -14.14
C PRO A 11 0.91 -17.21 -12.66
N VAL A 12 0.04 -16.42 -12.04
CA VAL A 12 -0.41 -16.64 -10.66
C VAL A 12 -1.37 -17.83 -10.59
N ALA A 13 -2.30 -17.95 -11.54
CA ALA A 13 -3.19 -19.10 -11.62
C ALA A 13 -2.39 -20.41 -11.76
N VAL A 14 -1.48 -20.48 -12.75
CA VAL A 14 -0.59 -21.63 -12.96
C VAL A 14 0.20 -21.97 -11.70
N ALA A 15 0.75 -20.97 -11.00
CA ALA A 15 1.51 -21.22 -9.79
C ALA A 15 0.64 -21.77 -8.64
N ASN A 16 -0.62 -21.31 -8.52
CA ASN A 16 -1.56 -21.86 -7.54
C ASN A 16 -1.92 -23.32 -7.89
N GLU A 17 -2.19 -23.64 -9.16
CA GLU A 17 -2.47 -24.99 -9.62
C GLU A 17 -1.28 -25.93 -9.34
N GLU A 18 -0.05 -25.53 -9.69
CA GLU A 18 1.16 -26.28 -9.39
C GLU A 18 1.34 -26.54 -7.88
N LEU A 19 1.01 -25.55 -7.02
CA LEU A 19 1.07 -25.74 -5.56
C LEU A 19 0.02 -26.75 -5.08
N VAL A 20 -1.16 -26.78 -5.68
CA VAL A 20 -2.19 -27.81 -5.40
C VAL A 20 -1.68 -29.18 -5.84
N GLU A 21 -1.10 -29.30 -7.04
CA GLU A 21 -0.52 -30.56 -7.57
C GLU A 21 0.66 -31.05 -6.69
N ASP A 22 1.43 -30.13 -6.10
CA ASP A 22 2.49 -30.41 -5.13
C ASP A 22 1.95 -30.88 -3.77
N GLY A 23 0.61 -30.94 -3.60
CA GLY A 23 -0.07 -31.39 -2.37
C GLY A 23 -0.18 -30.34 -1.28
N CYS A 24 -0.11 -29.05 -1.61
CA CYS A 24 -0.35 -27.99 -0.65
C CYS A 24 -1.83 -27.92 -0.27
N GLU A 25 -2.13 -27.99 1.02
CA GLU A 25 -3.49 -27.90 1.55
C GLU A 25 -3.89 -26.45 1.89
N ILE A 26 -2.90 -25.55 2.05
CA ILE A 26 -3.07 -24.11 2.29
C ILE A 26 -2.09 -23.35 1.41
N ILE A 27 -2.59 -22.36 0.66
CA ILE A 27 -1.81 -21.54 -0.27
C ILE A 27 -1.99 -20.06 0.08
N PHE A 28 -0.88 -19.34 0.28
CA PHE A 28 -0.85 -17.91 0.55
C PHE A 28 -0.45 -17.12 -0.69
N ASN A 29 -1.28 -16.16 -1.07
CA ASN A 29 -1.05 -15.24 -2.18
C ASN A 29 -0.75 -13.83 -1.66
N ASN A 30 0.46 -13.33 -1.90
CA ASN A 30 1.01 -12.16 -1.19
C ASN A 30 0.66 -10.80 -1.81
N SER A 31 -0.02 -10.72 -2.93
CA SER A 31 -0.21 -9.43 -3.61
C SER A 31 -1.67 -9.15 -3.96
N TYR A 32 -2.04 -7.87 -3.99
CA TYR A 32 -3.32 -7.40 -4.50
C TYR A 32 -3.62 -7.94 -5.91
N GLY A 33 -2.63 -7.90 -6.81
CA GLY A 33 -2.76 -8.41 -8.17
C GLY A 33 -2.91 -9.93 -8.28
N HIS A 34 -2.61 -10.69 -7.23
CA HIS A 34 -2.78 -12.16 -7.22
C HIS A 34 -4.23 -12.60 -6.98
N GLU A 35 -5.05 -11.75 -6.36
CA GLU A 35 -6.39 -12.10 -5.89
C GLU A 35 -7.32 -12.65 -6.98
N PRO A 36 -7.50 -12.02 -8.16
CA PRO A 36 -8.44 -12.53 -9.16
C PRO A 36 -8.08 -13.95 -9.64
N ALA A 37 -6.79 -14.20 -9.87
CA ALA A 37 -6.30 -15.51 -10.31
C ALA A 37 -6.44 -16.56 -9.18
N MET A 38 -6.12 -16.19 -7.94
CA MET A 38 -6.32 -17.05 -6.77
C MET A 38 -7.78 -17.47 -6.61
N LEU A 39 -8.73 -16.54 -6.72
CA LEU A 39 -10.17 -16.84 -6.57
C LEU A 39 -10.67 -17.78 -7.67
N THR A 40 -10.15 -17.64 -8.90
CA THR A 40 -10.48 -18.55 -10.00
C THR A 40 -10.05 -19.98 -9.67
N VAL A 41 -8.81 -20.18 -9.25
CA VAL A 41 -8.29 -21.50 -8.89
C VAL A 41 -8.99 -22.05 -7.64
N ALA A 42 -9.26 -21.22 -6.64
CA ALA A 42 -9.95 -21.65 -5.42
C ALA A 42 -11.36 -22.23 -5.68
N ALA A 43 -12.06 -21.72 -6.70
CA ALA A 43 -13.36 -22.27 -7.11
C ALA A 43 -13.26 -23.68 -7.68
N GLU A 44 -12.13 -24.06 -8.27
CA GLU A 44 -11.89 -25.37 -8.88
C GLU A 44 -11.40 -26.40 -7.85
N TYR A 45 -10.77 -25.93 -6.75
CA TYR A 45 -10.18 -26.78 -5.71
C TYR A 45 -10.77 -26.50 -4.32
N PRO A 46 -12.05 -26.88 -4.07
CA PRO A 46 -12.77 -26.51 -2.84
C PRO A 46 -12.18 -27.12 -1.55
N ASP A 47 -11.37 -28.17 -1.66
CA ASP A 47 -10.73 -28.84 -0.51
C ASP A 47 -9.40 -28.16 -0.11
N VAL A 48 -8.85 -27.24 -0.92
CA VAL A 48 -7.63 -26.50 -0.65
C VAL A 48 -8.00 -25.11 -0.13
N GLN A 49 -7.29 -24.65 0.91
CA GLN A 49 -7.52 -23.33 1.49
C GLN A 49 -6.63 -22.28 0.81
N PHE A 50 -7.20 -21.15 0.43
CA PHE A 50 -6.49 -20.05 -0.21
C PHE A 50 -6.58 -18.80 0.66
N VAL A 51 -5.43 -18.16 0.91
CA VAL A 51 -5.34 -16.95 1.73
C VAL A 51 -4.74 -15.82 0.90
N GLY A 52 -5.52 -14.79 0.62
CA GLY A 52 -5.04 -13.55 0.05
C GLY A 52 -4.53 -12.62 1.15
N MET A 53 -3.38 -12.00 0.94
CA MET A 53 -2.74 -11.11 1.91
C MET A 53 -3.08 -9.63 1.67
N THR A 54 -4.18 -9.35 0.98
CA THR A 54 -4.63 -7.99 0.64
C THR A 54 -6.09 -7.79 1.01
N ASN A 55 -6.49 -6.55 1.23
CA ASN A 55 -7.81 -6.23 1.74
C ASN A 55 -8.85 -6.03 0.62
N GLN A 56 -9.47 -7.11 0.19
CA GLN A 56 -10.66 -7.10 -0.68
C GLN A 56 -11.80 -7.95 -0.07
N GLY A 57 -12.03 -7.79 1.23
CA GLY A 57 -12.89 -8.63 2.07
C GLY A 57 -14.19 -9.12 1.42
N SER A 58 -14.91 -8.27 0.67
CA SER A 58 -16.18 -8.64 0.03
C SER A 58 -16.05 -9.70 -1.08
N ARG A 59 -14.87 -9.95 -1.61
CA ARG A 59 -14.66 -10.97 -2.65
C ARG A 59 -14.44 -12.36 -2.08
N TYR A 60 -14.17 -12.49 -0.80
CA TYR A 60 -13.89 -13.76 -0.13
C TYR A 60 -15.16 -14.41 0.46
N ASP A 61 -16.27 -13.71 0.45
CA ASP A 61 -17.53 -14.19 1.05
C ASP A 61 -18.21 -15.27 0.21
N ASP A 62 -17.88 -15.40 -1.09
CA ASP A 62 -18.55 -16.30 -2.01
C ASP A 62 -17.99 -17.73 -2.03
N LEU A 63 -16.76 -17.93 -1.54
CA LEU A 63 -16.07 -19.24 -1.53
C LEU A 63 -15.65 -19.60 -0.11
N ALA A 64 -16.12 -20.78 0.35
CA ALA A 64 -15.88 -21.25 1.72
C ALA A 64 -14.38 -21.54 2.02
N ASN A 65 -13.56 -21.72 0.99
CA ASN A 65 -12.14 -22.04 1.07
C ASN A 65 -11.23 -20.84 0.77
N THR A 66 -11.77 -19.63 0.77
CA THR A 66 -10.98 -18.39 0.57
C THR A 66 -11.00 -17.52 1.81
N HIS A 67 -9.85 -16.97 2.15
CA HIS A 67 -9.64 -16.17 3.34
C HIS A 67 -8.79 -14.93 3.01
N ASN A 68 -8.99 -13.87 3.78
CA ASN A 68 -8.17 -12.68 3.70
C ASN A 68 -7.43 -12.46 5.03
N ALA A 69 -6.12 -12.23 4.95
CA ALA A 69 -5.30 -11.86 6.08
C ALA A 69 -4.49 -10.61 5.74
N PHE A 70 -4.89 -9.48 6.30
CA PHE A 70 -4.23 -8.20 6.06
C PHE A 70 -4.11 -7.39 7.35
N ALA A 71 -2.92 -6.84 7.60
CA ALA A 71 -2.69 -6.02 8.77
C ALA A 71 -3.39 -4.65 8.63
N ASN A 72 -3.70 -4.02 9.77
CA ASN A 72 -4.19 -2.65 9.82
C ASN A 72 -3.05 -1.66 9.51
N ILE A 73 -2.52 -1.67 8.29
CA ILE A 73 -1.36 -0.87 7.87
C ILE A 73 -1.57 0.62 8.15
N TYR A 74 -2.82 1.10 8.05
CA TYR A 74 -3.16 2.50 8.35
C TYR A 74 -2.78 2.92 9.77
N GLU A 75 -2.74 2.01 10.75
CA GLU A 75 -2.31 2.33 12.12
C GLU A 75 -0.82 2.70 12.15
N GLY A 76 0.03 1.92 11.48
CA GLY A 76 1.45 2.24 11.31
C GLY A 76 1.66 3.53 10.51
N ARG A 77 0.81 3.79 9.49
CA ARG A 77 0.84 5.03 8.72
C ARG A 77 0.47 6.24 9.61
N TYR A 78 -0.49 6.10 10.51
CA TYR A 78 -0.83 7.16 11.47
C TYR A 78 0.37 7.51 12.35
N VAL A 79 1.06 6.50 12.91
CA VAL A 79 2.25 6.71 13.76
C VAL A 79 3.37 7.39 12.97
N ALA A 80 3.62 6.95 11.72
CA ALA A 80 4.59 7.62 10.84
C ALA A 80 4.19 9.08 10.55
N GLY A 81 2.90 9.33 10.37
CA GLY A 81 2.36 10.68 10.23
C GLY A 81 2.62 11.55 11.46
N VAL A 82 2.42 11.02 12.66
CA VAL A 82 2.75 11.74 13.91
C VAL A 82 4.24 12.13 13.93
N ALA A 83 5.15 11.23 13.56
CA ALA A 83 6.58 11.55 13.50
C ALA A 83 6.88 12.69 12.51
N ALA A 84 6.26 12.65 11.31
CA ALA A 84 6.38 13.72 10.31
C ALA A 84 5.81 15.06 10.82
N GLY A 85 4.66 15.02 11.47
CA GLY A 85 4.04 16.21 12.06
C GLY A 85 4.89 16.85 13.16
N LEU A 86 5.47 16.04 14.05
CA LEU A 86 6.40 16.52 15.07
C LEU A 86 7.62 17.19 14.45
N LYS A 87 8.17 16.62 13.35
CA LYS A 87 9.30 17.26 12.67
C LYS A 87 8.90 18.59 12.03
N MET A 88 7.75 18.65 11.37
CA MET A 88 7.26 19.90 10.78
C MET A 88 6.97 20.96 11.86
N GLN A 89 6.35 20.57 12.97
CA GLN A 89 6.10 21.50 14.07
C GLN A 89 7.41 22.03 14.67
N GLN A 90 8.42 21.17 14.83
CA GLN A 90 9.75 21.59 15.26
C GLN A 90 10.34 22.65 14.31
N LEU A 91 10.26 22.44 12.98
CA LEU A 91 10.78 23.41 12.00
C LEU A 91 10.04 24.76 12.06
N ILE A 92 8.74 24.74 12.37
CA ILE A 92 7.95 25.96 12.60
C ILE A 92 8.42 26.67 13.86
N ASP A 93 8.56 25.95 14.97
CA ASP A 93 8.97 26.49 16.27
C ASP A 93 10.38 27.08 16.24
N ASP A 94 11.28 26.47 15.45
CA ASP A 94 12.65 26.91 15.21
C ASP A 94 12.73 28.09 14.20
N GLY A 95 11.60 28.45 13.55
CA GLY A 95 11.52 29.53 12.57
C GLY A 95 12.15 29.22 11.23
N GLU A 96 12.41 27.93 10.94
CA GLU A 96 12.97 27.47 9.66
C GLU A 96 11.94 27.46 8.55
N ILE A 97 10.66 27.22 8.89
CA ILE A 97 9.51 27.27 7.98
C ILE A 97 8.35 28.02 8.63
N THR A 98 7.41 28.47 7.81
CA THR A 98 6.13 29.04 8.27
C THR A 98 5.03 27.98 8.28
N GLU A 99 3.91 28.22 8.96
CA GLU A 99 2.79 27.28 9.05
C GLU A 99 2.24 26.86 7.68
N ASP A 100 2.19 27.78 6.71
CA ASP A 100 1.72 27.53 5.34
C ASP A 100 2.71 26.68 4.50
N GLN A 101 3.95 26.57 4.95
CA GLN A 101 4.96 25.70 4.36
C GLN A 101 4.96 24.27 4.92
N ALA A 102 4.13 23.97 5.91
CA ALA A 102 3.99 22.62 6.45
C ALA A 102 3.19 21.70 5.49
N VAL A 103 3.79 21.36 4.36
CA VAL A 103 3.17 20.58 3.27
C VAL A 103 3.82 19.21 3.15
N ILE A 104 3.02 18.15 3.23
CA ILE A 104 3.41 16.77 3.01
C ILE A 104 3.20 16.42 1.54
N GLY A 105 4.16 15.78 0.89
CA GLY A 105 4.01 15.07 -0.37
C GLY A 105 3.83 13.58 -0.13
N TYR A 106 2.87 12.96 -0.80
CA TYR A 106 2.64 11.52 -0.70
C TYR A 106 2.58 10.88 -2.09
N VAL A 107 3.50 9.96 -2.37
CA VAL A 107 3.53 9.18 -3.61
C VAL A 107 2.70 7.92 -3.38
N GLY A 108 1.62 7.75 -4.14
CA GLY A 108 0.75 6.57 -4.08
C GLY A 108 0.85 5.73 -5.33
N ALA A 109 0.84 4.40 -5.18
CA ALA A 109 0.81 3.50 -6.32
C ALA A 109 -0.51 3.67 -7.11
N TYR A 110 -1.64 3.48 -6.45
CA TYR A 110 -2.99 3.56 -7.02
C TYR A 110 -3.95 4.25 -6.07
N SER A 111 -5.11 4.68 -6.59
CA SER A 111 -6.21 5.26 -5.79
C SER A 111 -7.11 4.19 -5.16
N PHE A 112 -6.56 3.05 -4.76
CA PHE A 112 -7.31 1.98 -4.08
C PHE A 112 -7.56 2.32 -2.61
N ALA A 113 -8.58 1.71 -2.01
CA ALA A 113 -8.97 1.94 -0.62
C ALA A 113 -7.80 1.75 0.36
N GLU A 114 -6.95 0.76 0.13
CA GLU A 114 -5.73 0.51 0.91
C GLU A 114 -4.80 1.72 0.92
N VAL A 115 -4.46 2.26 -0.25
CA VAL A 115 -3.55 3.40 -0.39
C VAL A 115 -4.20 4.67 0.17
N VAL A 116 -5.50 4.87 -0.12
CA VAL A 116 -6.28 6.02 0.38
C VAL A 116 -6.36 6.00 1.90
N SER A 117 -6.65 4.87 2.52
CA SER A 117 -6.67 4.75 3.98
C SER A 117 -5.29 5.03 4.58
N GLY A 118 -4.22 4.59 3.91
CA GLY A 118 -2.84 4.80 4.32
C GLY A 118 -2.45 6.27 4.38
N PHE A 119 -2.60 7.02 3.29
CA PHE A 119 -2.25 8.45 3.31
C PHE A 119 -3.23 9.29 4.17
N THR A 120 -4.50 8.88 4.26
CA THR A 120 -5.46 9.55 5.14
C THR A 120 -5.03 9.41 6.60
N ALA A 121 -4.66 8.21 7.03
CA ALA A 121 -4.17 7.98 8.39
C ALA A 121 -2.86 8.73 8.67
N TYR A 122 -1.91 8.72 7.71
CA TYR A 122 -0.68 9.50 7.81
C TYR A 122 -0.96 10.98 7.98
N TYR A 123 -1.85 11.55 7.18
CA TYR A 123 -2.26 12.94 7.26
C TYR A 123 -2.90 13.30 8.61
N LEU A 124 -3.83 12.45 9.08
CA LEU A 124 -4.47 12.65 10.37
C LEU A 124 -3.46 12.56 11.52
N GLY A 125 -2.49 11.63 11.44
CA GLY A 125 -1.38 11.54 12.39
C GLY A 125 -0.55 12.80 12.42
N ALA A 126 -0.15 13.34 11.27
CA ALA A 126 0.61 14.59 11.18
C ALA A 126 -0.16 15.78 11.77
N ARG A 127 -1.45 15.91 11.43
CA ARG A 127 -2.29 16.99 11.93
C ARG A 127 -2.58 16.91 13.43
N SER A 128 -2.47 15.75 14.04
CA SER A 128 -2.67 15.61 15.48
C SER A 128 -1.64 16.39 16.32
N VAL A 129 -0.46 16.66 15.73
CA VAL A 129 0.67 17.35 16.38
C VAL A 129 1.15 18.59 15.64
N CYS A 130 0.80 18.74 14.36
CA CYS A 130 1.04 19.93 13.53
C CYS A 130 -0.28 20.33 12.84
N PRO A 131 -1.15 21.11 13.49
CA PRO A 131 -2.50 21.41 12.97
C PRO A 131 -2.52 22.15 11.63
N SER A 132 -1.47 22.88 11.29
CA SER A 132 -1.30 23.58 10.00
C SER A 132 -0.92 22.65 8.85
N ALA A 133 -0.50 21.40 9.14
CA ALA A 133 -0.08 20.46 8.11
C ALA A 133 -1.14 20.28 7.02
N THR A 134 -0.69 20.34 5.77
CA THR A 134 -1.47 20.03 4.56
C THR A 134 -0.80 18.90 3.78
N MET A 135 -1.52 18.30 2.83
CA MET A 135 -0.98 17.18 2.05
C MET A 135 -1.32 17.30 0.57
N LYS A 136 -0.35 16.95 -0.28
CA LYS A 136 -0.51 16.74 -1.72
C LYS A 136 -0.22 15.28 -2.02
N VAL A 137 -1.08 14.63 -2.81
CA VAL A 137 -0.94 13.22 -3.19
C VAL A 137 -0.77 13.14 -4.70
N GLN A 138 0.18 12.32 -5.15
CA GLN A 138 0.37 12.00 -6.56
C GLN A 138 0.39 10.49 -6.75
N PHE A 139 -0.45 9.99 -7.66
CA PHE A 139 -0.50 8.57 -8.01
C PHE A 139 0.35 8.29 -9.26
N VAL A 140 1.11 7.19 -9.22
CA VAL A 140 2.01 6.78 -10.32
C VAL A 140 1.40 5.71 -11.23
N GLY A 141 0.33 5.03 -10.80
CA GLY A 141 -0.34 3.99 -11.58
C GLY A 141 0.43 2.66 -11.65
N SER A 142 1.38 2.45 -10.74
CA SER A 142 2.16 1.21 -10.61
C SER A 142 2.54 0.99 -9.15
N TRP A 143 2.66 -0.29 -8.74
CA TRP A 143 3.26 -0.63 -7.45
C TRP A 143 4.78 -0.48 -7.47
N SER A 144 5.42 -0.71 -8.63
CA SER A 144 6.87 -0.70 -8.76
C SER A 144 7.30 -0.09 -10.09
N ASP A 145 7.50 1.22 -10.10
CA ASP A 145 8.08 1.99 -11.21
C ASP A 145 9.03 3.04 -10.63
N ALA A 146 10.31 2.69 -10.52
CA ALA A 146 11.33 3.53 -9.91
C ALA A 146 11.44 4.93 -10.55
N THR A 147 11.22 5.03 -11.87
CA THR A 147 11.29 6.32 -12.58
C THR A 147 10.07 7.18 -12.28
N ALA A 148 8.87 6.63 -12.41
CA ALA A 148 7.64 7.36 -12.14
C ALA A 148 7.53 7.78 -10.67
N GLU A 149 7.98 6.93 -9.74
CA GLU A 149 8.00 7.22 -8.30
C GLU A 149 8.98 8.37 -7.98
N ALA A 150 10.21 8.33 -8.53
CA ALA A 150 11.19 9.41 -8.36
C ALA A 150 10.70 10.74 -8.97
N ASP A 151 10.08 10.70 -10.15
CA ASP A 151 9.56 11.90 -10.81
C ASP A 151 8.36 12.48 -10.04
N ALA A 152 7.49 11.64 -9.48
CA ALA A 152 6.40 12.07 -8.62
C ALA A 152 6.92 12.75 -7.34
N ALA A 153 7.93 12.18 -6.69
CA ALA A 153 8.55 12.79 -5.50
C ALA A 153 9.18 14.15 -5.81
N LYS A 154 9.94 14.27 -6.91
CA LYS A 154 10.51 15.54 -7.36
C LYS A 154 9.43 16.58 -7.64
N ALA A 155 8.36 16.21 -8.35
CA ALA A 155 7.24 17.11 -8.62
C ALA A 155 6.57 17.61 -7.33
N LEU A 156 6.43 16.75 -6.32
CA LEU A 156 5.90 17.13 -5.01
C LEU A 156 6.85 18.09 -4.27
N ILE A 157 8.17 17.88 -4.34
CA ILE A 157 9.18 18.79 -3.80
C ILE A 157 9.10 20.16 -4.50
N ASP A 158 9.01 20.19 -5.83
CA ASP A 158 8.87 21.42 -6.63
C ASP A 158 7.57 22.17 -6.28
N LEU A 159 6.55 21.46 -5.82
CA LEU A 159 5.30 22.04 -5.32
C LEU A 159 5.38 22.52 -3.86
N GLY A 160 6.57 22.50 -3.26
CA GLY A 160 6.83 22.99 -1.91
C GLY A 160 6.56 21.98 -0.79
N CYS A 161 6.47 20.67 -1.10
CA CYS A 161 6.39 19.66 -0.05
C CYS A 161 7.74 19.51 0.65
N ILE A 162 7.75 19.56 1.97
CA ILE A 162 8.96 19.48 2.80
C ILE A 162 9.17 18.11 3.44
N VAL A 163 8.16 17.27 3.43
CA VAL A 163 8.21 15.87 3.84
C VAL A 163 7.65 15.04 2.71
N ILE A 164 8.38 14.00 2.30
CA ILE A 164 7.89 13.03 1.31
C ILE A 164 7.66 11.70 2.00
N SER A 165 6.52 11.08 1.71
CA SER A 165 6.18 9.71 2.09
C SER A 165 5.60 8.97 0.90
N GLN A 166 5.51 7.65 0.99
CA GLN A 166 5.07 6.83 -0.12
C GLN A 166 4.23 5.64 0.30
N HIS A 167 3.45 5.11 -0.66
CA HIS A 167 2.81 3.82 -0.63
C HIS A 167 2.99 3.16 -2.01
N SER A 168 4.22 2.78 -2.30
CA SER A 168 4.72 2.10 -3.50
C SER A 168 5.95 1.29 -3.11
N ASP A 169 6.49 0.46 -4.02
CA ASP A 169 7.41 -0.62 -3.65
C ASP A 169 8.90 -0.31 -3.89
N ASN A 170 9.23 0.89 -4.42
CA ASN A 170 10.63 1.29 -4.59
C ASN A 170 11.09 2.29 -3.52
N THR A 171 12.40 2.46 -3.43
CA THR A 171 13.07 3.39 -2.50
C THR A 171 13.46 4.71 -3.17
N THR A 172 12.90 5.00 -4.34
CA THR A 172 13.27 6.17 -5.17
C THR A 172 12.56 7.48 -4.85
N PRO A 173 11.37 7.47 -4.25
CA PRO A 173 10.75 8.70 -3.73
C PRO A 173 11.52 9.41 -2.63
#